data_65c2bb686d328cf44ddd384f7f1785c1
#
_entry.id   65c2bb686d328cf44ddd384f7f1785c1
#
_cell.length_a   1.000
_cell.length_b   1.000
_cell.length_c   1.000
_cell.angle_alpha   90.00
_cell.angle_beta   90.00
_cell.angle_gamma   90.00
#
_symmetry.space_group_name_H-M   'P 1'
#
loop_
_entity.id
_entity.type
_entity.pdbx_description
1 polymer ?
#
loop_
_entity_poly.entity_id
_entity_poly.type
_entity_poly.pdbx_seq_one_letter_code
_entity_poly.pdbx_strand_id
1 'polypeptide(L)'
;MAEVSNITPPSATPNDYILSLSPEQIEHDQKIGIKAIRLFLQSKTSYDVLPVSYRLIVLDTSLLVKKSLNILLQNNIVSAPLWNNQNSRFAGLLTSSDFINVIQYYFQFPEKFELVDQLTLDGLRDIEKSIGVTPIETVSIHPFKSLYEACVKMLESKARRIPLIDEDEKTHREIVVSVLTQYRILKFVALNCKETKMLLKPVKDLQGLGTIKDISTCTMNTPVIEVIHLLAHKSVSSVPIVDTHGKLINVYEAVDVLALVKGGMYTDLDLSVGDALLRRPEDFEGVHTCTLNDRLSTIMDTIRKSRLHRLFVVDDEGKLVSVITLSDILNYILFGED
;
A
#
# COMPACT_ATOMS: atom_id res chain seq x y z
N MET A 1 -16.24 -36.78 56.41
CA MET A 1 -15.82 -35.47 55.86
C MET A 1 -15.52 -35.68 54.44
N ALA A 2 -16.42 -35.21 53.56
CA ALA A 2 -16.24 -35.33 52.12
C ALA A 2 -15.61 -34.03 51.61
N GLU A 3 -14.45 -34.14 50.91
CA GLU A 3 -13.80 -33.04 50.25
C GLU A 3 -14.64 -32.61 49.04
N VAL A 4 -15.10 -31.37 49.08
CA VAL A 4 -15.73 -30.71 47.95
C VAL A 4 -14.61 -30.20 47.05
N SER A 5 -14.33 -30.90 45.93
CA SER A 5 -13.45 -30.44 44.88
C SER A 5 -14.10 -29.27 44.17
N ASN A 6 -13.55 -28.05 44.35
CA ASN A 6 -13.86 -26.88 43.57
C ASN A 6 -13.33 -27.08 42.12
N ILE A 7 -14.19 -27.50 41.22
CA ILE A 7 -13.93 -27.48 39.80
C ILE A 7 -14.20 -26.04 39.33
N THR A 8 -13.14 -25.24 39.18
CA THR A 8 -13.21 -23.99 38.45
C THR A 8 -13.49 -24.33 36.98
N PRO A 9 -14.53 -23.72 36.35
CA PRO A 9 -14.78 -23.95 34.92
C PRO A 9 -13.58 -23.47 34.11
N PRO A 10 -13.22 -24.18 33.00
CA PRO A 10 -12.12 -23.76 32.13
C PRO A 10 -12.41 -22.36 31.58
N SER A 11 -11.45 -21.47 31.73
CA SER A 11 -11.52 -20.12 31.16
C SER A 11 -11.74 -20.24 29.66
N ALA A 12 -12.91 -19.79 29.17
CA ALA A 12 -13.24 -19.79 27.76
C ALA A 12 -12.14 -19.06 26.96
N THR A 13 -11.65 -19.67 25.91
CA THR A 13 -10.68 -19.01 25.05
C THR A 13 -11.36 -17.85 24.32
N PRO A 14 -10.63 -16.82 23.86
CA PRO A 14 -11.23 -15.71 23.09
C PRO A 14 -12.02 -16.20 21.87
N ASN A 15 -11.67 -17.36 21.33
CA ASN A 15 -12.38 -17.97 20.20
C ASN A 15 -13.74 -18.56 20.60
N ASP A 16 -13.85 -19.15 21.81
CA ASP A 16 -15.10 -19.72 22.31
C ASP A 16 -16.15 -18.63 22.58
N TYR A 17 -15.71 -17.47 23.09
CA TYR A 17 -16.58 -16.30 23.27
C TYR A 17 -17.18 -15.82 21.94
N ILE A 18 -16.35 -15.75 20.89
CA ILE A 18 -16.80 -15.26 19.57
C ILE A 18 -17.77 -16.25 18.90
N LEU A 19 -17.59 -17.57 19.12
CA LEU A 19 -18.49 -18.60 18.60
C LEU A 19 -19.88 -18.57 19.28
N SER A 20 -19.99 -17.94 20.45
CA SER A 20 -21.26 -17.80 21.17
C SER A 20 -22.09 -16.58 20.79
N LEU A 21 -21.55 -15.65 19.98
CA LEU A 21 -22.24 -14.42 19.57
C LEU A 21 -23.30 -14.69 18.48
N SER A 22 -24.47 -14.07 18.63
CA SER A 22 -25.47 -14.10 17.57
C SER A 22 -25.05 -13.24 16.37
N PRO A 23 -25.55 -13.51 15.16
CA PRO A 23 -25.31 -12.65 13.99
C PRO A 23 -25.66 -11.17 14.24
N GLU A 24 -26.72 -10.90 15.00
CA GLU A 24 -27.14 -9.54 15.36
C GLU A 24 -26.13 -8.84 16.28
N GLN A 25 -25.53 -9.59 17.23
CA GLN A 25 -24.47 -9.07 18.09
C GLN A 25 -23.20 -8.76 17.30
N ILE A 26 -22.82 -9.64 16.35
CA ILE A 26 -21.68 -9.40 15.47
C ILE A 26 -21.91 -8.14 14.61
N GLU A 27 -23.12 -7.96 14.07
CA GLU A 27 -23.49 -6.76 13.31
C GLU A 27 -23.41 -5.50 14.17
N HIS A 28 -23.96 -5.56 15.37
CA HIS A 28 -23.94 -4.44 16.30
C HIS A 28 -22.52 -4.05 16.71
N ASP A 29 -21.69 -5.04 17.09
CA ASP A 29 -20.30 -4.80 17.46
C ASP A 29 -19.48 -4.24 16.30
N GLN A 30 -19.71 -4.74 15.06
CA GLN A 30 -19.08 -4.23 13.85
C GLN A 30 -19.35 -2.74 13.66
N LYS A 31 -20.62 -2.32 13.79
CA LYS A 31 -21.02 -0.90 13.66
C LYS A 31 -20.38 -0.02 14.74
N ILE A 32 -20.39 -0.47 15.99
CA ILE A 32 -19.72 0.23 17.10
C ILE A 32 -18.21 0.36 16.80
N GLY A 33 -17.55 -0.73 16.39
CA GLY A 33 -16.13 -0.75 16.07
C GLY A 33 -15.77 0.23 14.95
N ILE A 34 -16.52 0.23 13.85
CA ILE A 34 -16.32 1.15 12.72
C ILE A 34 -16.53 2.61 13.17
N LYS A 35 -17.59 2.91 13.89
CA LYS A 35 -17.85 4.26 14.39
C LYS A 35 -16.75 4.74 15.34
N ALA A 36 -16.29 3.89 16.23
CA ALA A 36 -15.20 4.21 17.15
C ALA A 36 -13.88 4.51 16.40
N ILE A 37 -13.55 3.73 15.36
CA ILE A 37 -12.37 3.98 14.54
C ILE A 37 -12.50 5.29 13.76
N ARG A 38 -13.66 5.61 13.21
CA ARG A 38 -13.92 6.91 12.53
C ARG A 38 -13.70 8.08 13.50
N LEU A 39 -14.25 8.00 14.71
CA LEU A 39 -14.06 9.03 15.74
C LEU A 39 -12.57 9.12 16.16
N PHE A 40 -11.89 8.00 16.29
CA PHE A 40 -10.46 7.98 16.58
C PHE A 40 -9.67 8.71 15.48
N LEU A 41 -9.92 8.42 14.20
CA LEU A 41 -9.28 9.10 13.06
C LEU A 41 -9.59 10.60 13.04
N GLN A 42 -10.79 11.03 13.43
CA GLN A 42 -11.18 12.44 13.54
C GLN A 42 -10.48 13.16 14.70
N SER A 43 -10.22 12.43 15.81
CA SER A 43 -9.60 12.98 17.02
C SER A 43 -8.08 13.09 16.96
N LYS A 44 -7.43 12.39 16.02
CA LYS A 44 -5.98 12.35 15.85
C LYS A 44 -5.55 13.17 14.65
N THR A 45 -4.43 13.86 14.79
CA THR A 45 -3.81 14.62 13.71
C THR A 45 -2.89 13.72 12.88
N SER A 46 -2.57 14.16 11.65
CA SER A 46 -1.58 13.49 10.80
C SER A 46 -0.18 13.50 11.43
N TYR A 47 0.10 14.45 12.32
CA TYR A 47 1.35 14.55 13.08
C TYR A 47 1.47 13.43 14.14
N ASP A 48 0.37 13.02 14.78
CA ASP A 48 0.36 11.99 15.83
C ASP A 48 0.85 10.61 15.37
N VAL A 49 0.83 10.36 14.07
CA VAL A 49 1.27 9.07 13.46
C VAL A 49 2.78 9.06 13.20
N LEU A 50 3.43 10.21 13.26
CA LEU A 50 4.85 10.28 12.95
C LEU A 50 5.68 9.63 14.08
N PRO A 51 6.73 8.87 13.74
CA PRO A 51 7.65 8.37 14.74
C PRO A 51 8.44 9.52 15.39
N VAL A 52 8.85 9.33 16.64
CA VAL A 52 9.62 10.32 17.41
C VAL A 52 10.91 10.74 16.68
N SER A 53 11.51 9.83 15.95
CA SER A 53 12.70 10.10 15.13
C SER A 53 12.56 9.40 13.77
N TYR A 54 12.82 10.14 12.70
CA TYR A 54 12.81 9.60 11.34
C TYR A 54 13.75 10.41 10.44
N ARG A 55 14.25 9.76 9.40
CA ARG A 55 15.02 10.39 8.35
C ARG A 55 14.10 10.61 7.14
N LEU A 56 13.99 11.86 6.71
CA LEU A 56 13.30 12.24 5.48
C LEU A 56 14.34 12.51 4.38
N ILE A 57 14.17 11.87 3.24
CA ILE A 57 14.95 12.12 2.03
C ILE A 57 14.04 12.86 1.06
N VAL A 58 14.46 14.06 0.68
CA VAL A 58 13.79 14.92 -0.30
C VAL A 58 14.72 15.04 -1.51
N LEU A 59 14.20 14.89 -2.72
CA LEU A 59 14.97 14.92 -3.96
C LEU A 59 14.67 16.19 -4.73
N ASP A 60 15.72 16.83 -5.25
CA ASP A 60 15.57 17.97 -6.15
C ASP A 60 15.07 17.51 -7.52
N THR A 61 14.14 18.26 -8.12
CA THR A 61 13.56 17.93 -9.44
C THR A 61 14.58 17.96 -10.59
N SER A 62 15.69 18.67 -10.43
CA SER A 62 16.80 18.67 -11.40
C SER A 62 17.68 17.43 -11.37
N LEU A 63 17.49 16.54 -10.37
CA LEU A 63 18.24 15.31 -10.23
C LEU A 63 17.91 14.32 -11.36
N LEU A 64 18.92 13.60 -11.83
CA LEU A 64 18.72 12.54 -12.83
C LEU A 64 17.90 11.38 -12.24
N VAL A 65 16.98 10.84 -13.04
CA VAL A 65 16.14 9.69 -12.67
C VAL A 65 16.97 8.50 -12.22
N LYS A 66 18.07 8.19 -12.93
CA LYS A 66 19.02 7.12 -12.58
C LYS A 66 19.66 7.32 -11.20
N LYS A 67 20.03 8.57 -10.85
CA LYS A 67 20.57 8.88 -9.52
C LYS A 67 19.52 8.76 -8.43
N SER A 68 18.30 9.21 -8.70
CA SER A 68 17.18 9.10 -7.76
C SER A 68 16.85 7.63 -7.45
N LEU A 69 16.84 6.75 -8.46
CA LEU A 69 16.68 5.31 -8.29
C LEU A 69 17.72 4.74 -7.33
N ASN A 70 19.01 5.06 -7.54
CA ASN A 70 20.09 4.59 -6.67
C ASN A 70 19.91 5.08 -5.21
N ILE A 71 19.47 6.33 -5.02
CA ILE A 71 19.18 6.87 -3.68
C ILE A 71 18.04 6.09 -3.01
N LEU A 72 16.93 5.81 -3.74
CA LEU A 72 15.83 5.01 -3.20
C LEU A 72 16.32 3.63 -2.77
N LEU A 73 17.03 2.92 -3.62
CA LEU A 73 17.54 1.57 -3.36
C LEU A 73 18.54 1.53 -2.19
N GLN A 74 19.51 2.46 -2.15
CA GLN A 74 20.52 2.52 -1.09
C GLN A 74 19.93 2.83 0.29
N ASN A 75 18.81 3.55 0.33
CA ASN A 75 18.14 3.93 1.59
C ASN A 75 16.96 3.00 1.92
N ASN A 76 16.73 1.95 1.15
CA ASN A 76 15.60 1.02 1.28
C ASN A 76 14.25 1.74 1.38
N ILE A 77 14.04 2.74 0.51
CA ILE A 77 12.80 3.50 0.40
C ILE A 77 12.21 3.36 -1.00
N VAL A 78 10.90 3.39 -1.11
CA VAL A 78 10.16 3.18 -2.37
C VAL A 78 9.50 4.46 -2.89
N SER A 79 9.70 5.56 -2.21
CA SER A 79 9.21 6.88 -2.60
C SER A 79 9.95 7.99 -1.88
N ALA A 80 10.03 9.17 -2.50
CA ALA A 80 10.58 10.38 -1.90
C ALA A 80 9.81 11.62 -2.35
N PRO A 81 9.62 12.63 -1.49
CA PRO A 81 9.14 13.94 -1.90
C PRO A 81 10.09 14.59 -2.90
N LEU A 82 9.51 15.29 -3.86
CA LEU A 82 10.23 16.12 -4.82
C LEU A 82 10.15 17.59 -4.41
N TRP A 83 11.27 18.26 -4.53
CA TRP A 83 11.41 19.69 -4.25
C TRP A 83 11.94 20.42 -5.47
N ASN A 84 11.27 21.50 -5.86
CA ASN A 84 11.74 22.37 -6.90
C ASN A 84 12.47 23.56 -6.27
N ASN A 85 13.80 23.62 -6.42
CA ASN A 85 14.63 24.68 -5.87
C ASN A 85 14.43 26.03 -6.56
N GLN A 86 13.97 26.07 -7.82
CA GLN A 86 13.79 27.31 -8.55
C GLN A 86 12.65 28.16 -7.98
N ASN A 87 11.54 27.50 -7.61
CA ASN A 87 10.38 28.17 -7.02
C ASN A 87 10.24 27.93 -5.51
N SER A 88 11.15 27.15 -4.90
CA SER A 88 11.18 26.79 -3.48
C SER A 88 9.84 26.16 -3.01
N ARG A 89 9.32 25.19 -3.76
CA ARG A 89 8.04 24.52 -3.50
C ARG A 89 8.12 23.01 -3.62
N PHE A 90 7.20 22.37 -2.93
CA PHE A 90 6.94 20.94 -3.10
C PHE A 90 6.46 20.66 -4.54
N ALA A 91 7.04 19.65 -5.19
CA ALA A 91 6.83 19.34 -6.61
C ALA A 91 6.19 17.96 -6.86
N GLY A 92 5.81 17.24 -5.82
CA GLY A 92 5.20 15.93 -5.94
C GLY A 92 5.95 14.82 -5.21
N LEU A 93 5.55 13.59 -5.48
CA LEU A 93 6.19 12.37 -4.97
C LEU A 93 6.77 11.57 -6.11
N LEU A 94 8.03 11.16 -5.96
CA LEU A 94 8.62 10.10 -6.77
C LEU A 94 8.22 8.75 -6.18
N THR A 95 7.74 7.83 -7.01
CA THR A 95 7.28 6.50 -6.62
C THR A 95 7.75 5.43 -7.60
N SER A 96 7.50 4.15 -7.30
CA SER A 96 7.78 3.05 -8.25
C SER A 96 6.99 3.17 -9.57
N SER A 97 5.81 3.80 -9.55
CA SER A 97 5.01 4.01 -10.76
C SER A 97 5.69 4.92 -11.78
N ASP A 98 6.45 5.93 -11.32
CA ASP A 98 7.19 6.81 -12.20
C ASP A 98 8.26 6.04 -12.99
N PHE A 99 8.95 5.09 -12.38
CA PHE A 99 9.91 4.23 -13.06
C PHE A 99 9.24 3.26 -14.04
N ILE A 100 8.04 2.76 -13.70
CA ILE A 100 7.21 1.97 -14.62
C ILE A 100 6.85 2.80 -15.85
N ASN A 101 6.45 4.06 -15.66
CA ASN A 101 6.13 4.97 -16.75
C ASN A 101 7.35 5.26 -17.65
N VAL A 102 8.53 5.41 -17.06
CA VAL A 102 9.81 5.56 -17.81
C VAL A 102 10.07 4.33 -18.68
N ILE A 103 9.91 3.12 -18.13
CA ILE A 103 10.08 1.87 -18.90
C ILE A 103 9.07 1.81 -20.04
N GLN A 104 7.79 2.11 -19.80
CA GLN A 104 6.74 2.13 -20.81
C GLN A 104 7.06 3.12 -21.92
N TYR A 105 7.55 4.30 -21.58
CA TYR A 105 7.93 5.33 -22.56
C TYR A 105 9.04 4.83 -23.48
N TYR A 106 10.14 4.33 -22.95
CA TYR A 106 11.25 3.86 -23.76
C TYR A 106 10.94 2.56 -24.51
N PHE A 107 10.00 1.77 -24.02
CA PHE A 107 9.50 0.62 -24.77
C PHE A 107 8.67 1.05 -26.00
N GLN A 108 7.87 2.11 -25.86
CA GLN A 108 7.10 2.69 -26.99
C GLN A 108 7.94 3.51 -27.96
N PHE A 109 9.03 4.13 -27.48
CA PHE A 109 9.91 5.01 -28.25
C PHE A 109 11.37 4.57 -28.14
N PRO A 110 11.75 3.40 -28.72
CA PRO A 110 13.11 2.84 -28.58
C PRO A 110 14.21 3.77 -29.11
N GLU A 111 13.91 4.59 -30.10
CA GLU A 111 14.85 5.56 -30.68
C GLU A 111 15.30 6.66 -29.70
N LYS A 112 14.53 6.86 -28.61
CA LYS A 112 14.86 7.84 -27.57
C LYS A 112 15.63 7.25 -26.41
N PHE A 113 15.92 5.96 -26.45
CA PHE A 113 16.55 5.24 -25.34
C PHE A 113 17.94 5.83 -24.94
N GLU A 114 18.70 6.37 -25.90
CA GLU A 114 19.97 7.03 -25.63
C GLU A 114 19.86 8.24 -24.68
N LEU A 115 18.65 8.82 -24.56
CA LEU A 115 18.40 9.98 -23.69
C LEU A 115 18.03 9.59 -22.24
N VAL A 116 17.86 8.30 -21.94
CA VAL A 116 17.45 7.82 -20.61
C VAL A 116 18.40 8.28 -19.50
N ASP A 117 19.72 8.29 -19.77
CA ASP A 117 20.74 8.69 -18.81
C ASP A 117 20.76 10.20 -18.53
N GLN A 118 20.11 11.01 -19.38
CA GLN A 118 19.99 12.47 -19.23
C GLN A 118 18.64 12.89 -18.64
N LEU A 119 17.71 11.94 -18.47
CA LEU A 119 16.38 12.22 -17.96
C LEU A 119 16.43 12.71 -16.52
N THR A 120 15.84 13.85 -16.26
CA THR A 120 15.69 14.47 -14.94
C THR A 120 14.30 14.23 -14.37
N LEU A 121 14.13 14.44 -13.05
CA LEU A 121 12.85 14.19 -12.38
C LEU A 121 11.74 15.16 -12.82
N ASP A 122 12.08 16.38 -13.21
CA ASP A 122 11.12 17.34 -13.80
C ASP A 122 10.60 16.90 -15.17
N GLY A 123 11.40 16.14 -15.95
CA GLY A 123 10.99 15.55 -17.23
C GLY A 123 9.99 14.38 -17.11
N LEU A 124 9.77 13.82 -15.92
CA LEU A 124 8.84 12.69 -15.72
C LEU A 124 7.40 13.04 -16.13
N ARG A 125 6.95 14.26 -15.89
CA ARG A 125 5.60 14.71 -16.24
C ARG A 125 5.36 14.75 -17.76
N ASP A 126 6.39 15.04 -18.54
CA ASP A 126 6.30 15.03 -19.98
C ASP A 126 6.27 13.60 -20.54
N ILE A 127 6.99 12.69 -19.89
CA ILE A 127 6.88 11.25 -20.16
C ILE A 127 5.46 10.74 -19.92
N GLU A 128 4.88 10.99 -18.75
CA GLU A 128 3.52 10.58 -18.40
C GLU A 128 2.50 11.07 -19.45
N LYS A 129 2.58 12.34 -19.84
CA LYS A 129 1.73 12.90 -20.90
C LYS A 129 1.92 12.20 -22.25
N SER A 130 3.18 11.88 -22.60
CA SER A 130 3.52 11.26 -23.89
C SER A 130 2.97 9.85 -24.04
N ILE A 131 2.84 9.10 -22.94
CA ILE A 131 2.27 7.73 -22.91
C ILE A 131 0.77 7.72 -22.55
N GLY A 132 0.14 8.90 -22.45
CA GLY A 132 -1.29 9.03 -22.14
C GLY A 132 -1.67 8.66 -20.72
N VAL A 133 -0.72 8.62 -19.78
CA VAL A 133 -0.98 8.41 -18.36
C VAL A 133 -1.42 9.71 -17.73
N THR A 134 -2.58 9.70 -17.06
CA THR A 134 -3.00 10.82 -16.23
C THR A 134 -2.14 10.87 -14.99
N PRO A 135 -1.34 11.94 -14.76
CA PRO A 135 -0.55 12.07 -13.56
C PRO A 135 -1.43 11.96 -12.31
N ILE A 136 -0.97 11.23 -11.29
CA ILE A 136 -1.63 11.25 -9.99
C ILE A 136 -1.56 12.69 -9.48
N GLU A 137 -2.72 13.22 -9.08
CA GLU A 137 -2.79 14.57 -8.53
C GLU A 137 -1.80 14.72 -7.37
N THR A 138 -1.01 15.80 -7.43
CA THR A 138 -0.06 16.12 -6.36
C THR A 138 -0.83 16.65 -5.15
N VAL A 139 -1.23 15.73 -4.29
CA VAL A 139 -1.96 16.06 -3.05
C VAL A 139 -1.01 16.13 -1.88
N SER A 140 -1.24 17.09 -1.00
CA SER A 140 -0.56 17.23 0.29
C SER A 140 -1.56 17.57 1.37
N ILE A 141 -1.17 17.44 2.63
CA ILE A 141 -2.01 17.82 3.76
C ILE A 141 -1.16 18.47 4.85
N HIS A 142 -1.74 19.43 5.56
CA HIS A 142 -1.07 20.04 6.70
C HIS A 142 -0.95 19.04 7.87
N PRO A 143 0.17 19.01 8.62
CA PRO A 143 0.40 18.02 9.70
C PRO A 143 -0.69 18.01 10.78
N PHE A 144 -1.29 19.14 11.10
CA PHE A 144 -2.33 19.27 12.12
C PHE A 144 -3.75 18.97 11.63
N LYS A 145 -3.93 18.64 10.35
CA LYS A 145 -5.20 18.10 9.86
C LYS A 145 -5.44 16.70 10.40
N SER A 146 -6.72 16.36 10.57
CA SER A 146 -7.11 15.06 11.11
C SER A 146 -6.65 13.90 10.22
N LEU A 147 -6.44 12.74 10.84
CA LEU A 147 -6.18 11.50 10.09
C LEU A 147 -7.36 11.12 9.19
N TYR A 148 -8.59 11.46 9.60
CA TYR A 148 -9.79 11.26 8.79
C TYR A 148 -9.69 12.03 7.46
N GLU A 149 -9.37 13.34 7.52
CA GLU A 149 -9.18 14.17 6.31
C GLU A 149 -8.04 13.63 5.43
N ALA A 150 -6.94 13.16 6.05
CA ALA A 150 -5.84 12.56 5.31
C ALA A 150 -6.27 11.29 4.57
N CYS A 151 -7.06 10.42 5.21
CA CYS A 151 -7.56 9.20 4.59
C CYS A 151 -8.53 9.50 3.44
N VAL A 152 -9.47 10.42 3.63
CA VAL A 152 -10.40 10.87 2.57
C VAL A 152 -9.61 11.36 1.36
N LYS A 153 -8.66 12.27 1.57
CA LYS A 153 -7.83 12.85 0.51
C LYS A 153 -7.00 11.79 -0.23
N MET A 154 -6.46 10.80 0.50
CA MET A 154 -5.76 9.66 -0.11
C MET A 154 -6.68 8.80 -1.00
N LEU A 155 -7.90 8.55 -0.58
CA LEU A 155 -8.86 7.72 -1.32
C LEU A 155 -9.37 8.45 -2.57
N GLU A 156 -9.73 9.73 -2.46
CA GLU A 156 -10.19 10.56 -3.58
C GLU A 156 -9.12 10.71 -4.66
N SER A 157 -7.88 10.99 -4.27
CA SER A 157 -6.74 11.11 -5.19
C SER A 157 -6.14 9.79 -5.64
N LYS A 158 -6.63 8.64 -5.12
CA LYS A 158 -6.05 7.30 -5.32
C LYS A 158 -4.58 7.19 -4.87
N ALA A 159 -4.11 8.13 -4.06
CA ALA A 159 -2.75 8.15 -3.53
C ALA A 159 -2.60 7.19 -2.35
N ARG A 160 -1.56 6.39 -2.36
CA ARG A 160 -1.23 5.50 -1.23
C ARG A 160 -0.35 6.18 -0.17
N ARG A 161 0.15 7.37 -0.51
CA ARG A 161 1.02 8.21 0.31
C ARG A 161 0.63 9.66 0.12
N ILE A 162 0.69 10.43 1.20
CA ILE A 162 0.43 11.88 1.16
C ILE A 162 1.54 12.61 1.93
N PRO A 163 2.22 13.57 1.32
CA PRO A 163 3.17 14.42 2.03
C PRO A 163 2.47 15.29 3.04
N LEU A 164 3.12 15.49 4.18
CA LEU A 164 2.75 16.47 5.16
C LEU A 164 3.54 17.75 4.88
N ILE A 165 2.85 18.78 4.45
CA ILE A 165 3.44 20.09 4.12
C ILE A 165 2.97 21.11 5.13
N ASP A 166 3.94 21.79 5.73
CA ASP A 166 3.75 22.93 6.59
C ASP A 166 4.27 24.21 5.90
N GLU A 167 3.97 25.35 6.44
CA GLU A 167 4.44 26.64 5.96
C GLU A 167 5.15 27.38 7.10
N ASP A 168 6.36 27.85 6.85
CA ASP A 168 7.09 28.69 7.80
C ASP A 168 6.39 30.05 7.93
N GLU A 169 5.96 30.39 9.13
CA GLU A 169 5.18 31.61 9.42
C GLU A 169 5.90 32.91 9.03
N LYS A 170 7.23 32.92 8.99
CA LYS A 170 8.02 34.15 8.74
C LYS A 170 8.38 34.30 7.26
N THR A 171 8.70 33.18 6.60
CA THR A 171 9.21 33.20 5.22
C THR A 171 8.16 32.83 4.19
N HIS A 172 6.99 32.30 4.62
CA HIS A 172 5.93 31.73 3.79
C HIS A 172 6.44 30.65 2.83
N ARG A 173 7.50 29.93 3.25
CA ARG A 173 8.06 28.81 2.49
C ARG A 173 7.44 27.49 2.95
N GLU A 174 7.13 26.66 1.99
CA GLU A 174 6.69 25.29 2.26
C GLU A 174 7.80 24.49 2.94
N ILE A 175 7.41 23.64 3.88
CA ILE A 175 8.31 22.71 4.58
C ILE A 175 7.73 21.31 4.44
N VAL A 176 8.50 20.40 3.86
CA VAL A 176 8.12 18.97 3.83
C VAL A 176 8.45 18.37 5.19
N VAL A 177 7.40 18.13 5.98
CA VAL A 177 7.53 17.56 7.34
C VAL A 177 7.78 16.07 7.28
N SER A 178 6.96 15.33 6.53
CA SER A 178 7.05 13.86 6.41
C SER A 178 6.21 13.37 5.23
N VAL A 179 6.17 12.03 5.07
CA VAL A 179 5.23 11.34 4.17
C VAL A 179 4.41 10.36 4.98
N LEU A 180 3.10 10.56 4.98
CA LEU A 180 2.12 9.68 5.59
C LEU A 180 1.71 8.59 4.60
N THR A 181 1.56 7.34 5.07
CA THR A 181 1.16 6.20 4.24
C THR A 181 -0.07 5.52 4.81
N GLN A 182 -0.89 4.90 3.97
CA GLN A 182 -2.05 4.10 4.41
C GLN A 182 -1.64 3.03 5.43
N TYR A 183 -0.48 2.37 5.22
CA TYR A 183 0.04 1.39 6.18
C TYR A 183 0.30 2.01 7.56
N ARG A 184 0.96 3.18 7.63
CA ARG A 184 1.23 3.86 8.92
C ARG A 184 -0.07 4.21 9.64
N ILE A 185 -1.07 4.70 8.92
CA ILE A 185 -2.37 5.05 9.51
C ILE A 185 -3.05 3.80 10.07
N LEU A 186 -3.20 2.75 9.26
CA LEU A 186 -3.86 1.52 9.70
C LEU A 186 -3.11 0.83 10.84
N LYS A 187 -1.77 0.83 10.81
CA LYS A 187 -0.96 0.33 11.91
C LYS A 187 -1.16 1.16 13.19
N PHE A 188 -1.24 2.48 13.07
CA PHE A 188 -1.51 3.37 14.20
C PHE A 188 -2.89 3.11 14.81
N VAL A 189 -3.92 2.92 13.97
CA VAL A 189 -5.26 2.50 14.39
C VAL A 189 -5.19 1.14 15.10
N ALA A 190 -4.56 0.14 14.49
CA ALA A 190 -4.45 -1.22 15.05
C ALA A 190 -3.69 -1.29 16.39
N LEU A 191 -2.78 -0.33 16.65
CA LEU A 191 -2.04 -0.24 17.91
C LEU A 191 -2.78 0.53 18.99
N ASN A 192 -3.56 1.56 18.64
CA ASN A 192 -4.08 2.54 19.60
C ASN A 192 -5.61 2.51 19.75
N CYS A 193 -6.36 1.92 18.83
CA CYS A 193 -7.81 1.78 18.90
C CYS A 193 -8.18 0.34 19.26
N LYS A 194 -8.66 0.14 20.50
CA LYS A 194 -9.01 -1.20 21.02
C LYS A 194 -10.23 -1.79 20.32
N GLU A 195 -11.09 -0.95 19.80
CA GLU A 195 -12.34 -1.29 19.14
C GLU A 195 -12.13 -2.00 17.80
N THR A 196 -10.90 -2.05 17.29
CA THR A 196 -10.53 -2.91 16.15
C THR A 196 -10.85 -4.40 16.42
N LYS A 197 -10.88 -4.81 17.70
CA LYS A 197 -11.28 -6.17 18.10
C LYS A 197 -12.77 -6.46 17.91
N MET A 198 -13.60 -5.42 17.77
CA MET A 198 -15.04 -5.54 17.53
C MET A 198 -15.37 -5.77 16.05
N LEU A 199 -14.38 -5.73 15.15
CA LEU A 199 -14.54 -5.97 13.71
C LEU A 199 -14.67 -7.48 13.43
N LEU A 200 -15.77 -8.08 13.86
CA LEU A 200 -15.97 -9.53 13.90
C LEU A 200 -16.58 -10.12 12.64
N LYS A 201 -17.11 -9.31 11.73
CA LYS A 201 -17.65 -9.80 10.46
C LYS A 201 -16.56 -10.48 9.63
N PRO A 202 -16.84 -11.68 9.06
CA PRO A 202 -15.94 -12.33 8.13
C PRO A 202 -15.89 -11.57 6.80
N VAL A 203 -14.77 -11.70 6.09
CA VAL A 203 -14.52 -11.01 4.81
C VAL A 203 -15.64 -11.22 3.79
N LYS A 204 -16.22 -12.43 3.72
CA LYS A 204 -17.33 -12.77 2.81
C LYS A 204 -18.59 -11.91 3.02
N ASP A 205 -18.81 -11.39 4.23
CA ASP A 205 -19.99 -10.62 4.60
C ASP A 205 -19.74 -9.10 4.55
N LEU A 206 -18.51 -8.67 4.19
CA LEU A 206 -18.11 -7.29 4.07
C LEU A 206 -18.30 -6.80 2.62
N GLN A 207 -19.44 -6.17 2.36
CA GLN A 207 -19.73 -5.67 1.01
C GLN A 207 -18.71 -4.61 0.57
N GLY A 208 -18.20 -4.76 -0.66
CA GLY A 208 -17.25 -3.81 -1.24
C GLY A 208 -15.82 -3.90 -0.69
N LEU A 209 -15.50 -4.88 0.15
CA LEU A 209 -14.14 -5.11 0.61
C LEU A 209 -13.37 -5.99 -0.38
N GLY A 210 -12.38 -5.40 -1.05
CA GLY A 210 -11.49 -6.08 -1.97
C GLY A 210 -12.03 -6.22 -3.40
N THR A 211 -11.14 -6.65 -4.28
CA THR A 211 -11.40 -6.85 -5.72
C THR A 211 -11.61 -8.34 -5.99
N ILE A 212 -12.79 -8.70 -6.51
CA ILE A 212 -13.18 -10.08 -6.82
C ILE A 212 -13.16 -10.34 -8.33
N LYS A 213 -13.50 -9.34 -9.15
CA LYS A 213 -13.61 -9.44 -10.60
C LYS A 213 -12.38 -8.83 -11.28
N ASP A 214 -12.03 -9.40 -12.46
CA ASP A 214 -10.97 -8.89 -13.32
C ASP A 214 -9.59 -8.77 -12.64
N ILE A 215 -9.28 -9.69 -11.73
CA ILE A 215 -7.96 -9.77 -11.11
C ILE A 215 -6.97 -10.20 -12.17
N SER A 216 -6.07 -9.28 -12.55
CA SER A 216 -4.97 -9.60 -13.45
C SER A 216 -3.97 -10.52 -12.74
N THR A 217 -3.65 -11.65 -13.33
CA THR A 217 -2.69 -12.62 -12.81
C THR A 217 -1.60 -12.88 -13.86
N CYS A 218 -0.47 -13.43 -13.43
CA CYS A 218 0.58 -13.92 -14.30
C CYS A 218 1.09 -15.28 -13.80
N THR A 219 1.98 -15.89 -14.56
CA THR A 219 2.70 -17.13 -14.17
C THR A 219 4.18 -16.85 -14.00
N MET A 220 4.94 -17.80 -13.46
CA MET A 220 6.40 -17.66 -13.34
C MET A 220 7.11 -17.52 -14.70
N ASN A 221 6.49 -18.03 -15.77
CA ASN A 221 7.04 -17.99 -17.13
C ASN A 221 6.62 -16.73 -17.92
N THR A 222 5.72 -15.91 -17.37
CA THR A 222 5.27 -14.67 -18.05
C THR A 222 6.45 -13.70 -18.18
N PRO A 223 6.67 -13.08 -19.36
CA PRO A 223 7.68 -12.04 -19.51
C PRO A 223 7.41 -10.85 -18.57
N VAL A 224 8.45 -10.32 -17.94
CA VAL A 224 8.32 -9.20 -16.99
C VAL A 224 7.70 -7.98 -17.64
N ILE A 225 8.00 -7.72 -18.90
CA ILE A 225 7.44 -6.57 -19.62
C ILE A 225 5.91 -6.61 -19.69
N GLU A 226 5.31 -7.82 -19.84
CA GLU A 226 3.86 -7.97 -19.84
C GLU A 226 3.27 -7.60 -18.46
N VAL A 227 3.96 -7.99 -17.37
CA VAL A 227 3.54 -7.63 -16.01
C VAL A 227 3.69 -6.13 -15.76
N ILE A 228 4.74 -5.50 -16.28
CA ILE A 228 4.93 -4.05 -16.23
C ILE A 228 3.78 -3.35 -16.98
N HIS A 229 3.35 -3.86 -18.14
CA HIS A 229 2.18 -3.35 -18.86
C HIS A 229 0.90 -3.48 -18.01
N LEU A 230 0.68 -4.62 -17.35
CA LEU A 230 -0.47 -4.80 -16.45
C LEU A 230 -0.47 -3.82 -15.29
N LEU A 231 0.69 -3.61 -14.64
CA LEU A 231 0.85 -2.66 -13.53
C LEU A 231 0.49 -1.22 -13.98
N ALA A 232 0.95 -0.80 -15.15
CA ALA A 232 0.67 0.52 -15.70
C ALA A 232 -0.79 0.66 -16.14
N HIS A 233 -1.28 -0.22 -16.99
CA HIS A 233 -2.62 -0.14 -17.59
C HIS A 233 -3.76 -0.26 -16.57
N LYS A 234 -3.62 -1.18 -15.61
CA LYS A 234 -4.61 -1.40 -14.54
C LYS A 234 -4.40 -0.45 -13.34
N SER A 235 -3.33 0.36 -13.35
CA SER A 235 -2.94 1.23 -12.22
C SER A 235 -2.86 0.48 -10.89
N VAL A 236 -2.44 -0.80 -10.92
CA VAL A 236 -2.27 -1.64 -9.74
C VAL A 236 -0.81 -1.63 -9.28
N SER A 237 -0.56 -1.99 -8.03
CA SER A 237 0.80 -2.03 -7.47
C SER A 237 1.39 -3.43 -7.39
N SER A 238 0.63 -4.44 -7.82
CA SER A 238 1.07 -5.83 -7.84
C SER A 238 0.21 -6.67 -8.74
N VAL A 239 0.79 -7.75 -9.22
CA VAL A 239 0.12 -8.80 -9.99
C VAL A 239 0.39 -10.13 -9.28
N PRO A 240 -0.66 -10.85 -8.81
CA PRO A 240 -0.49 -12.17 -8.23
C PRO A 240 0.01 -13.17 -9.27
N ILE A 241 0.91 -14.04 -8.83
CA ILE A 241 1.49 -15.11 -9.64
C ILE A 241 0.76 -16.42 -9.28
N VAL A 242 0.16 -17.05 -10.26
CA VAL A 242 -0.60 -18.29 -10.07
C VAL A 242 -0.03 -19.43 -10.90
N ASP A 243 -0.30 -20.67 -10.46
CA ASP A 243 0.01 -21.85 -11.25
C ASP A 243 -1.07 -22.15 -12.30
N THR A 244 -0.93 -23.25 -13.03
CA THR A 244 -1.89 -23.71 -14.05
C THR A 244 -3.27 -24.07 -13.50
N HIS A 245 -3.39 -24.25 -12.19
CA HIS A 245 -4.64 -24.56 -11.49
C HIS A 245 -5.27 -23.33 -10.83
N GLY A 246 -4.65 -22.12 -10.98
CA GLY A 246 -5.09 -20.88 -10.37
C GLY A 246 -4.69 -20.74 -8.90
N LYS A 247 -3.82 -21.62 -8.38
CA LYS A 247 -3.31 -21.54 -7.02
C LYS A 247 -2.28 -20.41 -6.91
N LEU A 248 -2.41 -19.58 -5.87
CA LEU A 248 -1.48 -18.50 -5.61
C LEU A 248 -0.10 -19.05 -5.22
N ILE A 249 0.94 -18.65 -5.94
CA ILE A 249 2.33 -19.06 -5.70
C ILE A 249 3.13 -17.88 -5.09
N ASN A 250 3.00 -16.70 -5.68
CA ASN A 250 3.80 -15.53 -5.32
C ASN A 250 3.08 -14.25 -5.80
N VAL A 251 3.75 -13.11 -5.71
CA VAL A 251 3.28 -11.82 -6.21
C VAL A 251 4.44 -11.08 -6.88
N TYR A 252 4.20 -10.41 -8.00
CA TYR A 252 5.13 -9.44 -8.56
C TYR A 252 4.64 -8.04 -8.23
N GLU A 253 5.50 -7.23 -7.60
CA GLU A 253 5.16 -5.91 -7.10
C GLU A 253 5.84 -4.80 -7.93
N ALA A 254 5.24 -3.63 -7.97
CA ALA A 254 5.83 -2.44 -8.60
C ALA A 254 7.22 -2.09 -8.05
N VAL A 255 7.52 -2.48 -6.81
CA VAL A 255 8.86 -2.29 -6.21
C VAL A 255 9.91 -3.26 -6.75
N ASP A 256 9.51 -4.43 -7.27
CA ASP A 256 10.44 -5.39 -7.88
C ASP A 256 11.03 -4.83 -9.17
N VAL A 257 10.26 -3.96 -9.86
CA VAL A 257 10.74 -3.23 -11.05
C VAL A 257 11.95 -2.36 -10.73
N LEU A 258 12.01 -1.76 -9.53
CA LEU A 258 13.17 -0.94 -9.11
C LEU A 258 14.45 -1.78 -9.00
N ALA A 259 14.32 -3.01 -8.49
CA ALA A 259 15.46 -3.95 -8.42
C ALA A 259 15.89 -4.42 -9.81
N LEU A 260 14.94 -4.61 -10.72
CA LEU A 260 15.19 -5.04 -12.10
C LEU A 260 16.00 -3.98 -12.88
N VAL A 261 15.63 -2.70 -12.77
CA VAL A 261 16.29 -1.60 -13.49
C VAL A 261 17.48 -1.00 -12.74
N LYS A 262 17.91 -1.63 -11.65
CA LYS A 262 19.11 -1.25 -10.91
C LYS A 262 20.33 -1.28 -11.84
N GLY A 263 21.08 -0.18 -11.86
CA GLY A 263 22.25 -0.06 -12.71
C GLY A 263 22.00 0.36 -14.15
N GLY A 264 20.73 0.69 -14.51
CA GLY A 264 20.36 1.14 -15.86
C GLY A 264 20.18 0.00 -16.86
N MET A 265 19.96 -1.22 -16.38
CA MET A 265 19.76 -2.40 -17.23
C MET A 265 18.28 -2.50 -17.66
N TYR A 266 17.89 -1.65 -18.60
CA TYR A 266 16.55 -1.75 -19.24
C TYR A 266 16.49 -2.87 -20.29
N THR A 267 17.58 -3.62 -20.50
CA THR A 267 17.70 -4.72 -21.46
C THR A 267 17.13 -6.04 -20.97
N ASP A 268 16.89 -6.17 -19.65
CA ASP A 268 16.47 -7.42 -19.03
C ASP A 268 14.93 -7.54 -18.88
N LEU A 269 14.17 -6.81 -19.68
CA LEU A 269 12.71 -6.79 -19.62
C LEU A 269 12.07 -8.06 -20.23
N ASP A 270 12.81 -8.81 -21.02
CA ASP A 270 12.38 -10.09 -21.61
C ASP A 270 12.54 -11.29 -20.64
N LEU A 271 13.14 -11.07 -19.45
CA LEU A 271 13.26 -12.11 -18.44
C LEU A 271 11.88 -12.61 -18.02
N SER A 272 11.81 -13.89 -17.64
CA SER A 272 10.63 -14.42 -16.98
C SER A 272 10.42 -13.76 -15.61
N VAL A 273 9.17 -13.72 -15.15
CA VAL A 273 8.83 -13.28 -13.79
C VAL A 273 9.64 -14.09 -12.76
N GLY A 274 9.79 -15.41 -12.98
CA GLY A 274 10.57 -16.26 -12.09
C GLY A 274 12.01 -15.83 -11.95
N ASP A 275 12.68 -15.51 -13.07
CA ASP A 275 14.08 -15.06 -13.08
C ASP A 275 14.21 -13.65 -12.47
N ALA A 276 13.26 -12.77 -12.73
CA ALA A 276 13.25 -11.43 -12.15
C ALA A 276 13.12 -11.45 -10.62
N LEU A 277 12.31 -12.36 -10.08
CA LEU A 277 12.15 -12.53 -8.63
C LEU A 277 13.42 -12.96 -7.92
N LEU A 278 14.37 -13.59 -8.61
CA LEU A 278 15.70 -13.91 -8.03
C LEU A 278 16.52 -12.67 -7.67
N ARG A 279 16.17 -11.50 -8.22
CA ARG A 279 16.79 -10.20 -7.89
C ARG A 279 16.15 -9.48 -6.71
N ARG A 280 15.07 -10.04 -6.16
CA ARG A 280 14.36 -9.48 -5.00
C ARG A 280 15.27 -9.54 -3.77
N PRO A 281 15.24 -8.50 -2.90
CA PRO A 281 15.95 -8.55 -1.62
C PRO A 281 15.51 -9.74 -0.75
N GLU A 282 16.43 -10.27 0.06
CA GLU A 282 16.19 -11.44 0.94
C GLU A 282 15.18 -11.12 2.08
N ASP A 283 14.98 -9.86 2.39
CA ASP A 283 14.05 -9.38 3.44
C ASP A 283 12.57 -9.32 3.01
N PHE A 284 12.23 -9.92 1.87
CA PHE A 284 10.83 -10.03 1.45
C PHE A 284 10.05 -10.94 2.41
N GLU A 285 9.05 -10.37 3.09
CA GLU A 285 8.26 -11.06 4.14
C GLU A 285 7.32 -12.16 3.60
N GLY A 286 7.29 -12.40 2.29
CA GLY A 286 6.40 -13.37 1.65
C GLY A 286 5.04 -12.80 1.28
N VAL A 287 4.16 -13.68 0.81
CA VAL A 287 2.80 -13.35 0.40
C VAL A 287 1.85 -13.54 1.57
N HIS A 288 1.15 -12.47 1.94
CA HIS A 288 0.14 -12.54 2.99
C HIS A 288 -1.20 -12.98 2.40
N THR A 289 -1.75 -14.06 2.95
CA THR A 289 -3.05 -14.60 2.54
C THR A 289 -4.05 -14.56 3.68
N CYS A 290 -5.32 -14.60 3.33
CA CYS A 290 -6.43 -14.84 4.24
C CYS A 290 -7.51 -15.64 3.49
N THR A 291 -8.54 -16.07 4.22
CA THR A 291 -9.71 -16.77 3.67
C THR A 291 -10.95 -15.87 3.73
N LEU A 292 -12.01 -16.23 3.03
CA LEU A 292 -13.31 -15.56 3.11
C LEU A 292 -13.93 -15.62 4.52
N ASN A 293 -13.51 -16.57 5.37
CA ASN A 293 -14.00 -16.73 6.72
C ASN A 293 -13.19 -15.95 7.77
N ASP A 294 -12.03 -15.41 7.38
CA ASP A 294 -11.25 -14.54 8.28
C ASP A 294 -11.99 -13.23 8.57
N ARG A 295 -11.81 -12.72 9.79
CA ARG A 295 -12.46 -11.51 10.26
C ARG A 295 -11.61 -10.28 10.01
N LEU A 296 -12.24 -9.13 9.86
CA LEU A 296 -11.50 -7.87 9.68
C LEU A 296 -10.61 -7.56 10.91
N SER A 297 -11.01 -7.96 12.13
CA SER A 297 -10.17 -7.87 13.33
C SER A 297 -8.87 -8.66 13.21
N THR A 298 -8.90 -9.86 12.60
CA THR A 298 -7.71 -10.69 12.33
C THR A 298 -6.80 -10.00 11.31
N ILE A 299 -7.38 -9.39 10.28
CA ILE A 299 -6.63 -8.61 9.29
C ILE A 299 -5.95 -7.41 9.96
N MET A 300 -6.66 -6.68 10.84
CA MET A 300 -6.07 -5.56 11.60
C MET A 300 -4.93 -6.03 12.52
N ASP A 301 -5.05 -7.21 13.14
CA ASP A 301 -3.97 -7.81 13.93
C ASP A 301 -2.75 -8.18 13.06
N THR A 302 -2.96 -8.63 11.83
CA THR A 302 -1.88 -8.90 10.87
C THR A 302 -1.17 -7.60 10.47
N ILE A 303 -1.90 -6.51 10.19
CA ILE A 303 -1.33 -5.18 9.91
C ILE A 303 -0.50 -4.68 11.10
N ARG A 304 -0.94 -4.96 12.33
CA ARG A 304 -0.20 -4.59 13.55
C ARG A 304 1.15 -5.29 13.64
N LYS A 305 1.23 -6.57 13.26
CA LYS A 305 2.39 -7.45 13.45
C LYS A 305 3.38 -7.43 12.31
N SER A 306 2.91 -7.28 11.07
CA SER A 306 3.70 -7.41 9.84
C SER A 306 3.59 -6.16 8.96
N ARG A 307 4.54 -6.00 8.03
CA ARG A 307 4.57 -4.89 7.05
C ARG A 307 3.71 -5.23 5.83
N LEU A 308 2.41 -5.27 6.05
CA LEU A 308 1.42 -5.66 5.06
C LEU A 308 1.02 -4.49 4.15
N HIS A 309 0.95 -4.73 2.84
CA HIS A 309 0.41 -3.77 1.85
C HIS A 309 -0.89 -4.25 1.20
N ARG A 310 -1.12 -5.56 1.18
CA ARG A 310 -2.32 -6.24 0.67
C ARG A 310 -2.40 -7.67 1.20
N LEU A 311 -3.61 -8.23 1.11
CA LEU A 311 -3.87 -9.64 1.37
C LEU A 311 -4.48 -10.27 0.12
N PHE A 312 -4.11 -11.51 -0.13
CA PHE A 312 -4.74 -12.32 -1.16
C PHE A 312 -5.71 -13.28 -0.47
N VAL A 313 -6.99 -13.18 -0.83
CA VAL A 313 -7.99 -14.10 -0.33
C VAL A 313 -7.89 -15.38 -1.16
N VAL A 314 -7.72 -16.50 -0.49
CA VAL A 314 -7.63 -17.82 -1.13
C VAL A 314 -8.73 -18.74 -0.60
N ASP A 315 -9.13 -19.69 -1.43
CA ASP A 315 -10.01 -20.79 -1.02
C ASP A 315 -9.23 -21.91 -0.30
N ASP A 316 -9.94 -22.98 0.07
CA ASP A 316 -9.36 -24.13 0.77
C ASP A 316 -8.34 -24.90 -0.07
N GLU A 317 -8.37 -24.74 -1.40
CA GLU A 317 -7.39 -25.33 -2.33
C GLU A 317 -6.19 -24.40 -2.57
N GLY A 318 -6.23 -23.19 -2.04
CA GLY A 318 -5.21 -22.14 -2.20
C GLY A 318 -5.35 -21.36 -3.51
N LYS A 319 -6.49 -21.47 -4.20
CA LYS A 319 -6.77 -20.67 -5.41
C LYS A 319 -7.11 -19.23 -5.04
N LEU A 320 -6.68 -18.30 -5.88
CA LEU A 320 -6.94 -16.88 -5.70
C LEU A 320 -8.42 -16.56 -5.92
N VAL A 321 -9.06 -15.96 -4.91
CA VAL A 321 -10.47 -15.54 -4.92
C VAL A 321 -10.61 -14.03 -5.00
N SER A 322 -9.82 -13.29 -4.21
CA SER A 322 -9.92 -11.83 -4.10
C SER A 322 -8.58 -11.21 -3.68
N VAL A 323 -8.47 -9.90 -3.87
CA VAL A 323 -7.35 -9.09 -3.37
C VAL A 323 -7.91 -7.98 -2.50
N ILE A 324 -7.43 -7.88 -1.27
CA ILE A 324 -7.78 -6.81 -0.32
C ILE A 324 -6.56 -5.92 -0.15
N THR A 325 -6.70 -4.65 -0.48
CA THR A 325 -5.66 -3.62 -0.30
C THR A 325 -5.91 -2.78 0.96
N LEU A 326 -4.90 -2.03 1.40
CA LEU A 326 -5.08 -1.07 2.49
C LEU A 326 -6.09 0.05 2.12
N SER A 327 -6.20 0.38 0.83
CA SER A 327 -7.21 1.31 0.34
C SER A 327 -8.63 0.77 0.55
N ASP A 328 -8.85 -0.53 0.28
CA ASP A 328 -10.16 -1.16 0.48
C ASP A 328 -10.56 -1.16 1.95
N ILE A 329 -9.60 -1.45 2.85
CA ILE A 329 -9.84 -1.42 4.30
C ILE A 329 -10.16 0.01 4.76
N LEU A 330 -9.39 1.01 4.33
CA LEU A 330 -9.68 2.41 4.65
C LEU A 330 -11.02 2.86 4.10
N ASN A 331 -11.34 2.51 2.86
CA ASN A 331 -12.60 2.83 2.22
C ASN A 331 -13.79 2.21 2.99
N TYR A 332 -13.66 0.93 3.38
CA TYR A 332 -14.68 0.26 4.18
C TYR A 332 -14.86 0.92 5.55
N ILE A 333 -13.76 1.28 6.25
CA ILE A 333 -13.83 1.97 7.54
C ILE A 333 -14.50 3.35 7.41
N LEU A 334 -14.18 4.12 6.36
CA LEU A 334 -14.67 5.50 6.23
C LEU A 334 -16.09 5.58 5.66
N PHE A 335 -16.42 4.72 4.70
CA PHE A 335 -17.64 4.85 3.87
C PHE A 335 -18.47 3.57 3.81
N GLY A 336 -18.06 2.48 4.46
CA GLY A 336 -18.86 1.26 4.57
C GLY A 336 -20.18 1.53 5.30
N GLU A 337 -21.14 0.61 5.12
CA GLU A 337 -22.49 0.74 5.68
C GLU A 337 -22.46 0.92 7.20
N ASP A 338 -23.25 1.89 7.67
CA ASP A 338 -23.54 2.16 9.08
C ASP A 338 -24.53 1.16 9.66
#